data_61c68a3f1820e53b643e5641bafc47fe
#
_entry.id   61c68a3f1820e53b643e5641bafc47fe
#
_cell.length_a   1.000
_cell.length_b   1.000
_cell.length_c   1.000
_cell.angle_alpha   90.00
_cell.angle_beta   90.00
_cell.angle_gamma   90.00
#
_symmetry.space_group_name_H-M   'P 1'
#
loop_
_entity.id
_entity.type
_entity.pdbx_description
1 polymer ?
#
loop_
_entity_poly.entity_id
_entity_poly.type
_entity_poly.pdbx_seq_one_letter_code
_entity_poly.pdbx_strand_id
1 'polypeptide(L)'
;MSAEPHYTLYHPRWYRRHVSVWWWLQNRSYTRFVLRELTSVFVAFFAVLYLWQLRALAQGPEAYGQFLARLKTPLFLALDTVAFLFVIFHAITWFNLTPKAMVVRLRGKRVPDYVIVGSNYAAWLVVSGAVAFMLLRG
;
A
#
# COMPACT_ATOMS: atom_id res chain seq x y z
N MET A 1 16.16 -40.95 -46.46
CA MET A 1 16.64 -39.58 -46.44
C MET A 1 15.67 -38.75 -45.58
N SER A 2 15.97 -38.55 -44.34
CA SER A 2 15.16 -37.73 -43.41
C SER A 2 15.52 -36.27 -43.72
N ALA A 3 14.52 -35.52 -44.16
CA ALA A 3 14.66 -34.08 -44.37
C ALA A 3 14.88 -33.43 -42.98
N GLU A 4 16.06 -32.83 -42.80
CA GLU A 4 16.32 -32.00 -41.64
C GLU A 4 15.31 -30.85 -41.59
N PRO A 5 14.71 -30.57 -40.42
CA PRO A 5 13.80 -29.45 -40.30
C PRO A 5 14.62 -28.15 -40.49
N HIS A 6 14.45 -27.48 -41.61
CA HIS A 6 14.94 -26.13 -41.81
C HIS A 6 14.23 -25.20 -40.82
N TYR A 7 14.86 -24.96 -39.69
CA TYR A 7 14.50 -23.86 -38.82
C TYR A 7 14.85 -22.55 -39.51
N THR A 8 13.90 -21.94 -40.18
CA THR A 8 14.03 -20.53 -40.55
C THR A 8 13.98 -19.75 -39.25
N LEU A 9 15.10 -19.14 -38.89
CA LEU A 9 15.15 -18.13 -37.84
C LEU A 9 14.27 -16.95 -38.21
N TYR A 10 12.95 -17.10 -38.07
CA TYR A 10 12.01 -16.01 -38.18
C TYR A 10 12.18 -15.16 -36.93
N HIS A 11 13.05 -14.15 -37.02
CA HIS A 11 13.06 -13.06 -36.06
C HIS A 11 11.98 -12.07 -36.52
N PRO A 12 10.73 -12.13 -35.98
CA PRO A 12 9.78 -11.07 -36.24
C PRO A 12 10.44 -9.80 -35.73
N ARG A 13 10.64 -8.82 -36.62
CA ARG A 13 11.04 -7.49 -36.18
C ARG A 13 10.10 -7.14 -35.07
N TRP A 14 10.64 -6.94 -33.84
CA TRP A 14 9.86 -6.69 -32.65
C TRP A 14 8.98 -5.48 -32.93
N TYR A 15 7.72 -5.71 -33.25
CA TYR A 15 6.73 -4.66 -33.35
C TYR A 15 6.48 -4.14 -31.92
N ARG A 16 7.30 -3.19 -31.51
CA ARG A 16 7.08 -2.46 -30.28
C ARG A 16 5.90 -1.54 -30.54
N ARG A 17 4.71 -2.02 -30.18
CA ARG A 17 3.52 -1.18 -30.18
C ARG A 17 3.82 0.02 -29.27
N HIS A 18 3.71 1.22 -29.81
CA HIS A 18 3.90 2.43 -29.03
C HIS A 18 2.78 2.48 -27.99
N VAL A 19 3.11 2.15 -26.73
CA VAL A 19 2.15 2.21 -25.63
C VAL A 19 2.14 3.64 -25.14
N SER A 20 0.98 4.31 -25.21
CA SER A 20 0.80 5.65 -24.66
C SER A 20 1.16 5.67 -23.17
N VAL A 21 1.79 6.74 -22.69
CA VAL A 21 2.08 6.94 -21.25
C VAL A 21 0.78 6.89 -20.42
N TRP A 22 -0.35 7.21 -21.04
CA TRP A 22 -1.68 7.23 -20.43
C TRP A 22 -2.45 5.90 -20.62
N TRP A 23 -1.77 4.78 -20.91
CA TRP A 23 -2.40 3.48 -21.15
C TRP A 23 -3.31 3.03 -20.01
N TRP A 24 -2.96 3.38 -18.78
CA TRP A 24 -3.70 3.01 -17.57
C TRP A 24 -5.05 3.74 -17.42
N LEU A 25 -5.26 4.88 -18.08
CA LEU A 25 -6.54 5.58 -18.10
C LEU A 25 -7.57 4.94 -19.06
N GLN A 26 -7.11 4.09 -19.98
CA GLN A 26 -7.98 3.45 -20.97
C GLN A 26 -8.84 2.32 -20.37
N ASN A 27 -8.48 1.81 -19.19
CA ASN A 27 -9.22 0.72 -18.54
C ASN A 27 -9.42 1.03 -17.05
N ARG A 28 -10.69 0.96 -16.59
CA ARG A 28 -11.06 1.22 -15.18
C ARG A 28 -10.28 0.37 -14.18
N SER A 29 -9.95 -0.89 -14.54
CA SER A 29 -9.17 -1.78 -13.68
C SER A 29 -7.75 -1.28 -13.49
N TYR A 30 -7.10 -0.82 -14.56
CA TYR A 30 -5.76 -0.25 -14.49
C TYR A 30 -5.74 1.09 -13.77
N THR A 31 -6.75 1.95 -14.02
CA THR A 31 -6.89 3.21 -13.29
C THR A 31 -7.00 2.99 -11.79
N ARG A 32 -7.86 2.05 -11.35
CA ARG A 32 -8.00 1.69 -9.93
C ARG A 32 -6.71 1.14 -9.34
N PHE A 33 -6.00 0.31 -10.11
CA PHE A 33 -4.70 -0.22 -9.70
C PHE A 33 -3.69 0.90 -9.46
N VAL A 34 -3.49 1.78 -10.45
CA VAL A 34 -2.53 2.89 -10.36
C VAL A 34 -2.92 3.87 -9.24
N LEU A 35 -4.20 4.23 -9.10
CA LEU A 35 -4.66 5.09 -8.01
C LEU A 35 -4.38 4.48 -6.64
N ARG A 36 -4.60 3.18 -6.49
CA ARG A 36 -4.26 2.47 -5.25
C ARG A 36 -2.76 2.53 -4.98
N GLU A 37 -1.90 2.26 -5.99
CA GLU A 37 -0.44 2.32 -5.81
C GLU A 37 0.01 3.73 -5.43
N LEU A 38 -0.58 4.78 -6.02
CA LEU A 38 -0.29 6.16 -5.66
C LEU A 38 -0.63 6.48 -4.19
N THR A 39 -1.61 5.80 -3.60
CA THR A 39 -1.92 6.00 -2.17
C THR A 39 -0.81 5.52 -1.23
N SER A 40 0.11 4.68 -1.68
CA SER A 40 1.29 4.26 -0.91
C SER A 40 2.23 5.43 -0.56
N VAL A 41 2.20 6.52 -1.33
CA VAL A 41 2.94 7.75 -1.03
C VAL A 41 2.52 8.33 0.33
N PHE A 42 1.24 8.23 0.69
CA PHE A 42 0.75 8.69 1.99
C PHE A 42 1.17 7.76 3.14
N VAL A 43 1.36 6.47 2.86
CA VAL A 43 1.97 5.53 3.83
C VAL A 43 3.43 5.92 4.08
N ALA A 44 4.19 6.21 3.01
CA ALA A 44 5.56 6.69 3.12
C ALA A 44 5.65 8.04 3.84
N PHE A 45 4.69 8.94 3.60
CA PHE A 45 4.59 10.22 4.33
C PHE A 45 4.52 9.99 5.85
N PHE A 46 3.62 9.11 6.33
CA PHE A 46 3.55 8.80 7.76
C PHE A 46 4.82 8.14 8.29
N ALA A 47 5.45 7.25 7.51
CA ALA A 47 6.72 6.66 7.91
C ALA A 47 7.81 7.73 8.12
N VAL A 48 7.91 8.71 7.22
CA VAL A 48 8.84 9.86 7.36
C VAL A 48 8.46 10.71 8.57
N LEU A 49 7.17 10.94 8.79
CA LEU A 49 6.67 11.72 9.93
C LEU A 49 7.02 11.03 11.27
N TYR A 50 6.88 9.70 11.37
CA TYR A 50 7.31 8.93 12.54
C TYR A 50 8.83 8.99 12.75
N LEU A 51 9.63 8.89 11.69
CA LEU A 51 11.08 9.04 11.81
C LEU A 51 11.46 10.45 12.30
N TRP A 52 10.77 11.46 11.84
CA TRP A 52 10.97 12.83 12.33
C TRP A 52 10.56 12.97 13.80
N GLN A 53 9.45 12.38 14.21
CA GLN A 53 9.02 12.32 15.62
C GLN A 53 10.06 11.65 16.51
N LEU A 54 10.57 10.48 16.12
CA LEU A 54 11.61 9.77 16.86
C LEU A 54 12.90 10.62 16.99
N ARG A 55 13.29 11.28 15.90
CA ARG A 55 14.44 12.18 15.92
C ARG A 55 14.22 13.37 16.87
N ALA A 56 13.06 14.00 16.81
CA ALA A 56 12.72 15.11 17.71
C ALA A 56 12.70 14.67 19.19
N LEU A 57 12.18 13.49 19.47
CA LEU A 57 12.18 12.90 20.81
C LEU A 57 13.60 12.64 21.31
N ALA A 58 14.49 12.11 20.45
CA ALA A 58 15.90 11.85 20.78
C ALA A 58 16.70 13.15 21.02
N GLN A 59 16.28 14.29 20.45
CA GLN A 59 16.92 15.60 20.64
C GLN A 59 16.47 16.31 21.92
N GLY A 60 15.45 15.80 22.60
CA GLY A 60 14.98 16.30 23.89
C GLY A 60 13.64 17.04 23.86
N PRO A 61 13.16 17.47 25.04
CA PRO A 61 11.81 18.00 25.22
C PRO A 61 11.51 19.26 24.38
N GLU A 62 12.50 20.11 24.19
CA GLU A 62 12.34 21.35 23.43
C GLU A 62 12.12 21.05 21.94
N ALA A 63 12.95 20.21 21.35
CA ALA A 63 12.82 19.80 19.95
C ALA A 63 11.51 19.05 19.69
N TYR A 64 11.08 18.21 20.65
CA TYR A 64 9.80 17.53 20.57
C TYR A 64 8.62 18.50 20.68
N GLY A 65 8.70 19.51 21.56
CA GLY A 65 7.70 20.56 21.66
C GLY A 65 7.55 21.36 20.36
N GLN A 66 8.65 21.70 19.71
CA GLN A 66 8.64 22.37 18.39
C GLN A 66 8.02 21.46 17.29
N PHE A 67 8.33 20.17 17.31
CA PHE A 67 7.71 19.20 16.41
C PHE A 67 6.18 19.18 16.56
N LEU A 68 5.70 19.05 17.80
CA LEU A 68 4.25 19.05 18.10
C LEU A 68 3.58 20.38 17.71
N ALA A 69 4.26 21.52 17.93
CA ALA A 69 3.75 22.83 17.53
C ALA A 69 3.56 22.92 15.99
N ARG A 70 4.49 22.35 15.21
CA ARG A 70 4.37 22.29 13.75
C ARG A 70 3.19 21.42 13.30
N LEU A 71 2.99 20.26 13.92
CA LEU A 71 1.86 19.36 13.59
C LEU A 71 0.51 20.03 13.86
N LYS A 72 0.42 20.95 14.84
CA LYS A 72 -0.80 21.68 15.17
C LYS A 72 -1.12 22.81 14.20
N THR A 73 -0.24 23.13 13.24
CA THR A 73 -0.54 24.16 12.26
C THR A 73 -1.67 23.71 11.32
N PRO A 74 -2.55 24.63 10.86
CA PRO A 74 -3.68 24.27 10.00
C PRO A 74 -3.27 23.53 8.72
N LEU A 75 -2.11 23.88 8.16
CA LEU A 75 -1.58 23.21 6.97
C LEU A 75 -1.22 21.74 7.25
N PHE A 76 -0.50 21.47 8.35
CA PHE A 76 -0.16 20.08 8.72
C PHE A 76 -1.38 19.28 9.11
N LEU A 77 -2.33 19.86 9.85
CA LEU A 77 -3.59 19.17 10.20
C LEU A 77 -4.39 18.79 8.96
N ALA A 78 -4.47 19.68 7.96
CA ALA A 78 -5.15 19.37 6.71
C ALA A 78 -4.43 18.26 5.94
N LEU A 79 -3.09 18.34 5.84
CA LEU A 79 -2.27 17.34 5.17
C LEU A 79 -2.37 15.97 5.84
N ASP A 80 -2.25 15.92 7.17
CA ASP A 80 -2.38 14.69 7.96
C ASP A 80 -3.76 14.06 7.81
N THR A 81 -4.82 14.87 7.84
CA THR A 81 -6.19 14.40 7.64
C THR A 81 -6.36 13.75 6.26
N VAL A 82 -5.92 14.43 5.21
CA VAL A 82 -5.98 13.89 3.84
C VAL A 82 -5.15 12.63 3.72
N ALA A 83 -3.90 12.65 4.20
CA ALA A 83 -3.02 11.50 4.19
C ALA A 83 -3.62 10.32 4.95
N PHE A 84 -4.22 10.54 6.12
CA PHE A 84 -4.89 9.52 6.92
C PHE A 84 -6.04 8.84 6.17
N LEU A 85 -6.89 9.61 5.49
CA LEU A 85 -7.98 9.06 4.68
C LEU A 85 -7.44 8.16 3.55
N PHE A 86 -6.34 8.58 2.90
CA PHE A 86 -5.70 7.76 1.87
C PHE A 86 -5.05 6.49 2.44
N VAL A 87 -4.47 6.53 3.64
CA VAL A 87 -3.93 5.34 4.32
C VAL A 87 -5.04 4.35 4.66
N ILE A 88 -6.19 4.83 5.16
CA ILE A 88 -7.36 3.97 5.40
C ILE A 88 -7.83 3.33 4.09
N PHE A 89 -7.98 4.11 3.03
CA PHE A 89 -8.34 3.60 1.71
C PHE A 89 -7.33 2.56 1.20
N HIS A 90 -6.03 2.82 1.38
CA HIS A 90 -4.96 1.89 1.01
C HIS A 90 -5.09 0.57 1.78
N ALA A 91 -5.26 0.61 3.10
CA ALA A 91 -5.43 -0.58 3.94
C ALA A 91 -6.66 -1.40 3.52
N ILE A 92 -7.82 -0.77 3.35
CA ILE A 92 -9.06 -1.43 2.94
C ILE A 92 -8.89 -2.11 1.57
N THR A 93 -8.30 -1.43 0.61
CA THR A 93 -8.09 -1.99 -0.74
C THR A 93 -7.11 -3.15 -0.73
N TRP A 94 -6.06 -3.11 0.10
CA TRP A 94 -5.11 -4.20 0.28
C TRP A 94 -5.75 -5.43 0.95
N PHE A 95 -6.52 -5.24 2.03
CA PHE A 95 -7.18 -6.36 2.71
C PHE A 95 -8.10 -7.13 1.76
N ASN A 96 -8.84 -6.42 0.92
CA ASN A 96 -9.72 -7.04 -0.08
C ASN A 96 -8.95 -7.66 -1.27
N LEU A 97 -7.72 -7.24 -1.53
CA LEU A 97 -6.89 -7.80 -2.60
C LEU A 97 -6.08 -9.03 -2.14
N THR A 98 -5.74 -9.13 -0.87
CA THR A 98 -4.86 -10.16 -0.30
C THR A 98 -5.21 -11.59 -0.77
N PRO A 99 -6.47 -12.05 -0.75
CA PRO A 99 -6.80 -13.41 -1.18
C PRO A 99 -6.61 -13.66 -2.68
N LYS A 100 -6.55 -12.58 -3.49
CA LYS A 100 -6.26 -12.67 -4.93
C LYS A 100 -4.76 -12.70 -5.21
N ALA A 101 -3.97 -12.05 -4.36
CA ALA A 101 -2.52 -12.01 -4.45
C ALA A 101 -1.86 -13.25 -3.84
N MET A 102 -2.46 -13.81 -2.77
CA MET A 102 -1.93 -14.97 -2.05
C MET A 102 -2.96 -16.09 -1.95
N VAL A 103 -2.67 -17.22 -2.57
CA VAL A 103 -3.49 -18.44 -2.42
C VAL A 103 -3.02 -19.20 -1.18
N VAL A 104 -3.74 -19.05 -0.07
CA VAL A 104 -3.46 -19.77 1.18
C VAL A 104 -4.13 -21.14 1.13
N ARG A 105 -3.34 -22.19 1.38
CA ARG A 105 -3.84 -23.57 1.49
C ARG A 105 -3.53 -24.10 2.89
N LEU A 106 -4.54 -24.66 3.54
CA LEU A 106 -4.43 -25.31 4.83
C LEU A 106 -4.84 -26.79 4.67
N ARG A 107 -3.95 -27.71 5.04
CA ARG A 107 -4.17 -29.17 4.89
C ARG A 107 -4.62 -29.58 3.47
N GLY A 108 -4.02 -28.99 2.43
CA GLY A 108 -4.32 -29.27 1.03
C GLY A 108 -5.58 -28.59 0.48
N LYS A 109 -6.43 -27.97 1.32
CA LYS A 109 -7.65 -27.23 0.89
C LYS A 109 -7.37 -25.73 0.81
N ARG A 110 -7.93 -25.07 -0.22
CA ARG A 110 -7.86 -23.61 -0.33
C ARG A 110 -8.70 -22.94 0.76
N VAL A 111 -8.10 -22.01 1.49
CA VAL A 111 -8.82 -21.18 2.46
C VAL A 111 -9.75 -20.23 1.70
N PRO A 112 -11.04 -20.11 2.10
CA PRO A 112 -11.97 -19.18 1.47
C PRO A 112 -11.51 -17.72 1.57
N ASP A 113 -11.74 -16.95 0.53
CA ASP A 113 -11.28 -15.55 0.42
C ASP A 113 -11.79 -14.66 1.58
N TYR A 114 -13.05 -14.89 2.00
CA TYR A 114 -13.66 -14.14 3.11
C TYR A 114 -12.96 -14.36 4.47
N VAL A 115 -12.38 -15.55 4.69
CA VAL A 115 -11.61 -15.84 5.91
C VAL A 115 -10.32 -15.03 5.94
N ILE A 116 -9.62 -14.95 4.80
CA ILE A 116 -8.38 -14.19 4.68
C ILE A 116 -8.67 -12.68 4.86
N VAL A 117 -9.71 -12.17 4.21
CA VAL A 117 -10.13 -10.77 4.37
C VAL A 117 -10.53 -10.49 5.81
N GLY A 118 -11.37 -11.34 6.40
CA GLY A 118 -11.83 -11.20 7.79
C GLY A 118 -10.69 -11.23 8.80
N SER A 119 -9.69 -12.10 8.61
CA SER A 119 -8.51 -12.15 9.47
C SER A 119 -7.67 -10.86 9.42
N ASN A 120 -7.53 -10.24 8.24
CA ASN A 120 -6.83 -8.96 8.11
C ASN A 120 -7.55 -7.84 8.86
N TYR A 121 -8.88 -7.74 8.71
CA TYR A 121 -9.68 -6.75 9.47
C TYR A 121 -9.64 -7.01 10.97
N ALA A 122 -9.77 -8.27 11.40
CA ALA A 122 -9.70 -8.63 12.80
C ALA A 122 -8.34 -8.27 13.42
N ALA A 123 -7.25 -8.63 12.74
CA ALA A 123 -5.90 -8.26 13.16
C ALA A 123 -5.72 -6.74 13.25
N TRP A 124 -6.19 -6.00 12.25
CA TRP A 124 -6.13 -4.54 12.24
C TRP A 124 -6.89 -3.92 13.41
N LEU A 125 -8.12 -4.38 13.69
CA LEU A 125 -8.91 -3.89 14.81
C LEU A 125 -8.28 -4.23 16.18
N VAL A 126 -7.76 -5.44 16.33
CA VAL A 126 -7.10 -5.87 17.58
C VAL A 126 -5.85 -5.03 17.85
N VAL A 127 -4.98 -4.86 16.85
CA VAL A 127 -3.75 -4.06 16.99
C VAL A 127 -4.09 -2.59 17.25
N SER A 128 -5.04 -2.01 16.49
CA SER A 128 -5.46 -0.62 16.68
C SER A 128 -6.09 -0.41 18.05
N GLY A 129 -6.91 -1.35 18.51
CA GLY A 129 -7.52 -1.32 19.86
C GLY A 129 -6.48 -1.43 20.97
N ALA A 130 -5.48 -2.32 20.82
CA ALA A 130 -4.38 -2.45 21.77
C ALA A 130 -3.55 -1.17 21.89
N VAL A 131 -3.20 -0.56 20.74
CA VAL A 131 -2.46 0.71 20.69
C VAL A 131 -3.29 1.84 21.35
N ALA A 132 -4.57 1.97 20.96
CA ALA A 132 -5.46 2.96 21.56
C ALA A 132 -5.58 2.79 23.08
N PHE A 133 -5.72 1.54 23.54
CA PHE A 133 -5.79 1.24 24.97
C PHE A 133 -4.50 1.63 25.71
N MET A 134 -3.33 1.36 25.14
CA MET A 134 -2.05 1.78 25.74
C MET A 134 -1.93 3.31 25.82
N LEU A 135 -2.33 4.02 24.78
CA LEU A 135 -2.25 5.49 24.72
C LEU A 135 -3.25 6.17 25.67
N LEU A 136 -4.40 5.56 25.93
CA LEU A 136 -5.42 6.13 26.82
C LEU A 136 -5.17 5.81 28.31
N ARG A 137 -4.35 4.80 28.60
CA ARG A 137 -4.00 4.43 29.98
C ARG A 137 -2.68 5.04 30.46
N GLY A 138 -1.79 5.47 29.59
CA GLY A 138 -0.52 6.13 29.94
C GLY A 138 -0.68 7.62 30.04
#